data_2db9c1feb7ccba5b958d67eb2b4b63db
#
_entry.id   2db9c1feb7ccba5b958d67eb2b4b63db
#
_cell.length_a   1.000
_cell.length_b   1.000
_cell.length_c   1.000
_cell.angle_alpha   90.00
_cell.angle_beta   90.00
_cell.angle_gamma   90.00
#
_symmetry.space_group_name_H-M   'P 1'
#
loop_
_entity.id
_entity.type
_entity.pdbx_description
1 polymer ?
#
loop_
_entity_poly.entity_id
_entity_poly.type
_entity_poly.pdbx_seq_one_letter_code
_entity_poly.pdbx_strand_id
1 'polypeptide(L)'
;MKGKKILITGGLGFIGRTLLEALTIQNFGAKLYAIDIKDMPKDADLLRHNVEFQQLDIRDEIAVKNYIKNKNFDGIVHLAAVSRVVDAEKDKQNCIETNYKGTKYIAEAAAENPDCWMIFGSSREVYGEQNVLPVAENAELLPMNIYGFYKLEGERIIKSTVKRNCILRFSNVYGNDYDIPTRVIPAFVRTAMSGGEITLEGGSQVIDFTHINDTVQAIIKCMQMLDSKRFESETIHVLPGVANKITDIIDILREMGLRFSVKVNPPRNYDVQRFVGNPSHLRETLGNVAVTDLRTGIKKLLEIYQRSSHD
;
A
#
# COMPACT_ATOMS: atom_id res chain seq x y z
N MET A 1 13.29 9.22 16.23
CA MET A 1 13.69 7.91 15.69
C MET A 1 15.21 7.67 15.69
N LYS A 2 16.03 8.58 16.27
CA LYS A 2 17.52 8.49 16.22
C LYS A 2 18.02 7.16 16.80
N GLY A 3 18.82 6.43 16.04
CA GLY A 3 19.42 5.16 16.41
C GLY A 3 18.51 3.93 16.36
N LYS A 4 17.21 4.11 16.10
CA LYS A 4 16.26 3.01 15.94
C LYS A 4 16.50 2.21 14.67
N LYS A 5 16.29 0.91 14.73
CA LYS A 5 16.36 -0.01 13.60
C LYS A 5 14.96 -0.29 13.08
N ILE A 6 14.69 0.09 11.86
CA ILE A 6 13.37 -0.06 11.23
C ILE A 6 13.48 -0.97 10.02
N LEU A 7 12.69 -2.03 10.00
CA LEU A 7 12.56 -2.94 8.87
C LEU A 7 11.35 -2.59 8.03
N ILE A 8 11.53 -2.51 6.71
CA ILE A 8 10.44 -2.44 5.73
C ILE A 8 10.46 -3.73 4.90
N THR A 9 9.42 -4.55 5.03
CA THR A 9 9.24 -5.72 4.16
C THR A 9 8.50 -5.33 2.90
N GLY A 10 8.82 -5.94 1.76
CA GLY A 10 8.34 -5.45 0.47
C GLY A 10 8.97 -4.09 0.12
N GLY A 11 10.22 -3.89 0.55
CA GLY A 11 10.93 -2.60 0.45
C GLY A 11 11.20 -2.14 -0.97
N LEU A 12 11.18 -3.03 -1.95
CA LEU A 12 11.32 -2.71 -3.38
C LEU A 12 10.00 -2.70 -4.14
N GLY A 13 8.88 -2.88 -3.42
CA GLY A 13 7.52 -2.68 -3.94
C GLY A 13 7.16 -1.20 -4.05
N PHE A 14 6.02 -0.91 -4.68
CA PHE A 14 5.53 0.45 -4.92
C PHE A 14 5.53 1.35 -3.66
N ILE A 15 4.82 0.95 -2.60
CA ILE A 15 4.74 1.74 -1.37
C ILE A 15 6.07 1.67 -0.61
N GLY A 16 6.70 0.48 -0.52
CA GLY A 16 7.93 0.28 0.25
C GLY A 16 9.10 1.11 -0.27
N ARG A 17 9.34 1.12 -1.60
CA ARG A 17 10.39 1.91 -2.23
C ARG A 17 10.17 3.41 -2.02
N THR A 18 8.95 3.88 -2.25
CA THR A 18 8.61 5.30 -2.02
C THR A 18 8.79 5.71 -0.55
N LEU A 19 8.42 4.83 0.38
CA LEU A 19 8.63 5.06 1.81
C LEU A 19 10.12 5.14 2.17
N LEU A 20 10.93 4.20 1.70
CA LEU A 20 12.38 4.19 1.95
C LEU A 20 13.06 5.44 1.40
N GLU A 21 12.72 5.85 0.19
CA GLU A 21 13.24 7.08 -0.43
C GLU A 21 12.83 8.31 0.40
N ALA A 22 11.56 8.42 0.80
CA ALA A 22 11.08 9.52 1.63
C ALA A 22 11.79 9.59 3.00
N LEU A 23 11.97 8.47 3.67
CA LEU A 23 12.68 8.39 4.96
C LEU A 23 14.16 8.79 4.83
N THR A 24 14.80 8.41 3.72
CA THR A 24 16.20 8.76 3.41
C THR A 24 16.33 10.25 3.14
N ILE A 25 15.50 10.82 2.25
CA ILE A 25 15.53 12.22 1.87
C ILE A 25 15.24 13.13 3.09
N GLN A 26 14.29 12.74 3.94
CA GLN A 26 13.93 13.49 5.14
C GLN A 26 14.95 13.33 6.28
N ASN A 27 16.01 12.54 6.10
CA ASN A 27 16.99 12.21 7.14
C ASN A 27 16.29 11.80 8.46
N PHE A 28 15.44 10.80 8.38
CA PHE A 28 14.52 10.38 9.47
C PHE A 28 15.24 9.96 10.77
N GLY A 29 16.55 9.72 10.68
CA GLY A 29 17.42 9.44 11.81
C GLY A 29 17.41 7.98 12.29
N ALA A 30 16.58 7.11 11.71
CA ALA A 30 16.61 5.68 11.93
C ALA A 30 17.60 4.98 11.01
N LYS A 31 18.11 3.81 11.43
CA LYS A 31 18.79 2.87 10.53
C LYS A 31 17.72 2.11 9.77
N LEU A 32 17.73 2.23 8.45
CA LEU A 32 16.75 1.63 7.58
C LEU A 32 17.22 0.28 7.06
N TYR A 33 16.35 -0.71 7.17
CA TYR A 33 16.53 -2.06 6.67
C TYR A 33 15.37 -2.40 5.74
N ALA A 34 15.67 -3.15 4.69
CA ALA A 34 14.64 -3.61 3.76
C ALA A 34 14.85 -5.08 3.39
N ILE A 35 13.74 -5.81 3.28
CA ILE A 35 13.72 -7.13 2.65
C ILE A 35 12.71 -7.14 1.51
N ASP A 36 13.06 -7.85 0.44
CA ASP A 36 12.16 -8.11 -0.69
C ASP A 36 12.57 -9.42 -1.37
N ILE A 37 11.67 -10.04 -2.11
CA ILE A 37 11.96 -11.20 -2.94
C ILE A 37 12.77 -10.82 -4.19
N LYS A 38 12.67 -9.56 -4.62
CA LYS A 38 13.39 -9.00 -5.77
C LYS A 38 14.80 -8.58 -5.41
N ASP A 39 15.68 -8.56 -6.40
CA ASP A 39 16.98 -7.93 -6.28
C ASP A 39 16.88 -6.40 -6.25
N MET A 40 17.89 -5.77 -5.64
CA MET A 40 18.01 -4.30 -5.63
C MET A 40 18.15 -3.78 -7.07
N PRO A 41 17.24 -2.92 -7.55
CA PRO A 41 17.31 -2.36 -8.90
C PRO A 41 18.59 -1.53 -9.12
N LYS A 42 19.06 -1.46 -10.35
CA LYS A 42 20.27 -0.68 -10.70
C LYS A 42 20.09 0.82 -10.48
N ASP A 43 18.86 1.31 -10.68
CA ASP A 43 18.45 2.73 -10.51
C ASP A 43 18.15 3.12 -9.06
N ALA A 44 18.39 2.24 -8.09
CA ALA A 44 18.13 2.48 -6.67
C ALA A 44 19.36 2.97 -5.88
N ASP A 45 20.17 3.86 -6.45
CA ASP A 45 21.41 4.35 -5.83
C ASP A 45 21.17 5.01 -4.47
N LEU A 46 20.10 5.81 -4.32
CA LEU A 46 19.74 6.42 -3.04
C LEU A 46 19.54 5.37 -1.95
N LEU A 47 18.85 4.27 -2.27
CA LEU A 47 18.59 3.20 -1.30
C LEU A 47 19.86 2.40 -1.02
N ARG A 48 20.67 2.11 -2.04
CA ARG A 48 21.89 1.31 -1.93
C ARG A 48 22.90 1.88 -0.94
N HIS A 49 22.96 3.19 -0.79
CA HIS A 49 23.85 3.87 0.14
C HIS A 49 23.26 4.13 1.54
N ASN A 50 21.92 4.07 1.69
CA ASN A 50 21.23 4.49 2.90
C ASN A 50 20.40 3.41 3.58
N VAL A 51 20.22 2.24 2.92
CA VAL A 51 19.37 1.16 3.41
C VAL A 51 20.17 -0.14 3.41
N GLU A 52 20.17 -0.86 4.53
CA GLU A 52 20.69 -2.21 4.58
C GLU A 52 19.67 -3.16 3.97
N PHE A 53 19.92 -3.62 2.75
CA PHE A 53 19.02 -4.49 2.00
C PHE A 53 19.44 -5.95 2.08
N GLN A 54 18.46 -6.83 2.20
CA GLN A 54 18.63 -8.26 2.01
C GLN A 54 17.54 -8.83 1.12
N GLN A 55 17.91 -9.55 0.07
CA GLN A 55 16.97 -10.38 -0.67
C GLN A 55 16.50 -11.52 0.22
N LEU A 56 15.20 -11.57 0.53
CA LEU A 56 14.62 -12.56 1.41
C LEU A 56 13.15 -12.77 1.09
N ASP A 57 12.74 -14.03 0.93
CA ASP A 57 11.36 -14.42 0.74
C ASP A 57 10.67 -14.58 2.11
N ILE A 58 9.60 -13.84 2.34
CA ILE A 58 8.87 -13.92 3.62
C ILE A 58 8.17 -15.27 3.84
N ARG A 59 8.09 -16.14 2.83
CA ARG A 59 7.56 -17.51 2.93
C ARG A 59 8.58 -18.49 3.57
N ASP A 60 9.85 -18.11 3.61
CA ASP A 60 10.88 -18.88 4.32
C ASP A 60 10.88 -18.52 5.82
N GLU A 61 10.16 -19.34 6.60
CA GLU A 61 9.99 -19.17 8.04
C GLU A 61 11.32 -19.05 8.78
N ILE A 62 12.26 -19.96 8.47
CA ILE A 62 13.53 -20.05 9.18
C ILE A 62 14.40 -18.82 8.89
N ALA A 63 14.50 -18.43 7.63
CA ALA A 63 15.28 -17.27 7.22
C ALA A 63 14.69 -15.98 7.81
N VAL A 64 13.37 -15.80 7.78
CA VAL A 64 12.67 -14.65 8.34
C VAL A 64 12.91 -14.53 9.85
N LYS A 65 12.67 -15.61 10.62
CA LYS A 65 12.81 -15.59 12.07
C LYS A 65 14.25 -15.32 12.47
N ASN A 66 15.23 -15.96 11.82
CA ASN A 66 16.65 -15.73 12.07
C ASN A 66 17.06 -14.28 11.75
N TYR A 67 16.59 -13.72 10.62
CA TYR A 67 16.94 -12.35 10.24
C TYR A 67 16.42 -11.33 11.25
N ILE A 68 15.13 -11.40 11.59
CA ILE A 68 14.51 -10.46 12.53
C ILE A 68 15.13 -10.57 13.92
N LYS A 69 15.34 -11.78 14.43
CA LYS A 69 15.97 -12.03 15.75
C LYS A 69 17.40 -11.49 15.82
N ASN A 70 18.23 -11.78 14.81
CA ASN A 70 19.64 -11.34 14.79
C ASN A 70 19.79 -9.81 14.69
N LYS A 71 18.89 -9.13 13.99
CA LYS A 71 18.92 -7.67 13.83
C LYS A 71 18.29 -6.94 15.03
N ASN A 72 17.31 -7.55 15.70
CA ASN A 72 16.57 -7.00 16.84
C ASN A 72 15.99 -5.61 16.51
N PHE A 73 14.95 -5.58 15.68
CA PHE A 73 14.33 -4.35 15.21
C PHE A 73 13.51 -3.66 16.31
N ASP A 74 13.48 -2.32 16.27
CA ASP A 74 12.61 -1.49 17.11
C ASP A 74 11.21 -1.35 16.49
N GLY A 75 11.12 -1.48 15.16
CA GLY A 75 9.84 -1.43 14.46
C GLY A 75 9.89 -2.08 13.08
N ILE A 76 8.75 -2.58 12.64
CA ILE A 76 8.57 -3.24 11.35
C ILE A 76 7.38 -2.62 10.61
N VAL A 77 7.62 -2.18 9.36
CA VAL A 77 6.55 -1.81 8.43
C VAL A 77 6.38 -2.95 7.45
N HIS A 78 5.30 -3.73 7.61
CA HIS A 78 5.05 -4.93 6.82
C HIS A 78 4.18 -4.62 5.61
N LEU A 79 4.82 -4.51 4.43
CA LEU A 79 4.17 -4.21 3.14
C LEU A 79 4.32 -5.36 2.13
N ALA A 80 5.16 -6.36 2.40
CA ALA A 80 5.33 -7.52 1.53
C ALA A 80 4.02 -8.30 1.42
N ALA A 81 3.51 -8.46 0.20
CA ALA A 81 2.27 -9.16 -0.07
C ALA A 81 2.08 -9.44 -1.57
N VAL A 82 1.28 -10.44 -1.91
CA VAL A 82 0.53 -10.45 -3.18
C VAL A 82 -0.49 -9.33 -3.06
N SER A 83 -0.34 -8.25 -3.85
CA SER A 83 -1.00 -6.95 -3.60
C SER A 83 -2.16 -6.63 -4.55
N ARG A 84 -2.59 -7.58 -5.37
CA ARG A 84 -3.69 -7.41 -6.33
C ARG A 84 -4.69 -8.56 -6.22
N VAL A 85 -5.98 -8.22 -6.25
CA VAL A 85 -7.06 -9.20 -6.28
C VAL A 85 -6.89 -10.18 -7.44
N VAL A 86 -6.61 -9.68 -8.65
CA VAL A 86 -6.43 -10.50 -9.86
C VAL A 86 -5.30 -11.53 -9.71
N ASP A 87 -4.17 -11.12 -9.12
CA ASP A 87 -3.02 -12.02 -8.93
C ASP A 87 -3.30 -13.07 -7.84
N ALA A 88 -4.00 -12.67 -6.78
CA ALA A 88 -4.41 -13.56 -5.70
C ALA A 88 -5.45 -14.59 -6.17
N GLU A 89 -6.43 -14.20 -7.01
CA GLU A 89 -7.40 -15.12 -7.58
C GLU A 89 -6.77 -16.10 -8.58
N LYS A 90 -5.76 -15.63 -9.33
CA LYS A 90 -5.02 -16.46 -10.29
C LYS A 90 -4.14 -17.51 -9.60
N ASP A 91 -3.50 -17.14 -8.49
CA ASP A 91 -2.63 -18.04 -7.71
C ASP A 91 -2.94 -17.93 -6.22
N LYS A 92 -4.00 -18.64 -5.83
CA LYS A 92 -4.50 -18.66 -4.45
C LYS A 92 -3.49 -19.22 -3.47
N GLN A 93 -2.73 -20.23 -3.87
CA GLN A 93 -1.72 -20.84 -3.00
C GLN A 93 -0.59 -19.84 -2.68
N ASN A 94 -0.08 -19.12 -3.66
CA ASN A 94 0.91 -18.08 -3.44
C ASN A 94 0.37 -16.96 -2.54
N CYS A 95 -0.92 -16.59 -2.68
CA CYS A 95 -1.55 -15.63 -1.79
C CYS A 95 -1.60 -16.14 -0.33
N ILE A 96 -1.94 -17.41 -0.10
CA ILE A 96 -1.92 -18.04 1.22
C ILE A 96 -0.53 -18.03 1.82
N GLU A 97 0.47 -18.51 1.07
CA GLU A 97 1.85 -18.60 1.55
C GLU A 97 2.42 -17.22 1.89
N THR A 98 2.16 -16.22 1.05
CA THR A 98 2.70 -14.89 1.23
C THR A 98 1.91 -14.05 2.24
N ASN A 99 0.59 -13.89 2.02
CA ASN A 99 -0.21 -12.92 2.79
C ASN A 99 -0.62 -13.45 4.16
N TYR A 100 -0.74 -14.77 4.32
CA TYR A 100 -1.09 -15.38 5.60
C TYR A 100 0.14 -15.91 6.33
N LYS A 101 0.84 -16.92 5.78
CA LYS A 101 1.98 -17.55 6.46
C LYS A 101 3.15 -16.58 6.61
N GLY A 102 3.53 -15.85 5.53
CA GLY A 102 4.59 -14.86 5.60
C GLY A 102 4.30 -13.77 6.65
N THR A 103 3.07 -13.25 6.69
CA THR A 103 2.64 -12.30 7.74
C THR A 103 2.77 -12.89 9.12
N LYS A 104 2.36 -14.16 9.30
CA LYS A 104 2.47 -14.88 10.59
C LYS A 104 3.93 -14.98 11.04
N TYR A 105 4.84 -15.38 10.18
CA TYR A 105 6.28 -15.53 10.51
C TYR A 105 6.91 -14.18 10.92
N ILE A 106 6.59 -13.10 10.20
CA ILE A 106 7.04 -11.74 10.55
C ILE A 106 6.49 -11.31 11.92
N ALA A 107 5.19 -11.53 12.17
CA ALA A 107 4.54 -11.14 13.43
C ALA A 107 5.09 -11.91 14.63
N GLU A 108 5.26 -13.24 14.51
CA GLU A 108 5.84 -14.08 15.55
C GLU A 108 7.27 -13.67 15.87
N ALA A 109 8.09 -13.42 14.85
CA ALA A 109 9.46 -12.97 15.05
C ALA A 109 9.55 -11.57 15.67
N ALA A 110 8.65 -10.64 15.29
CA ALA A 110 8.56 -9.31 15.87
C ALA A 110 8.19 -9.37 17.38
N ALA A 111 7.29 -10.27 17.74
CA ALA A 111 6.80 -10.43 19.11
C ALA A 111 7.86 -10.98 20.09
N GLU A 112 8.96 -11.59 19.59
CA GLU A 112 10.10 -11.97 20.44
C GLU A 112 10.76 -10.75 21.11
N ASN A 113 10.64 -9.55 20.53
CA ASN A 113 11.01 -8.29 21.13
C ASN A 113 9.75 -7.53 21.58
N PRO A 114 9.39 -7.50 22.87
CA PRO A 114 8.16 -6.85 23.36
C PRO A 114 8.09 -5.34 23.08
N ASP A 115 9.23 -4.70 22.84
CA ASP A 115 9.31 -3.28 22.49
C ASP A 115 9.22 -3.01 20.97
N CYS A 116 9.25 -4.03 20.13
CA CYS A 116 9.07 -3.90 18.70
C CYS A 116 7.62 -3.53 18.39
N TRP A 117 7.41 -2.46 17.63
CA TRP A 117 6.10 -2.12 17.09
C TRP A 117 5.98 -2.58 15.64
N MET A 118 4.73 -2.73 15.18
CA MET A 118 4.47 -3.17 13.81
C MET A 118 3.37 -2.38 13.14
N ILE A 119 3.63 -1.93 11.90
CA ILE A 119 2.61 -1.39 10.99
C ILE A 119 2.32 -2.45 9.93
N PHE A 120 1.04 -2.75 9.73
CA PHE A 120 0.58 -3.69 8.72
C PHE A 120 -0.18 -2.99 7.59
N GLY A 121 0.30 -3.13 6.36
CA GLY A 121 -0.40 -2.69 5.17
C GLY A 121 -1.57 -3.60 4.83
N SER A 122 -2.76 -3.25 5.32
CA SER A 122 -4.03 -3.90 4.99
C SER A 122 -4.73 -3.22 3.81
N SER A 123 -5.98 -3.51 3.57
CA SER A 123 -6.72 -3.04 2.40
C SER A 123 -8.20 -2.81 2.71
N ARG A 124 -8.84 -1.90 1.97
CA ARG A 124 -10.28 -1.75 1.91
C ARG A 124 -11.03 -3.03 1.48
N GLU A 125 -10.35 -3.94 0.81
CA GLU A 125 -10.93 -5.23 0.36
C GLU A 125 -11.40 -6.12 1.53
N VAL A 126 -10.99 -5.83 2.77
CA VAL A 126 -11.47 -6.54 3.97
C VAL A 126 -12.96 -6.28 4.25
N TYR A 127 -13.54 -5.21 3.71
CA TYR A 127 -14.95 -4.87 3.92
C TYR A 127 -15.91 -5.53 2.93
N GLY A 128 -15.45 -5.84 1.70
CA GLY A 128 -16.35 -6.20 0.60
C GLY A 128 -17.31 -5.05 0.24
N GLU A 129 -18.50 -5.39 -0.26
CA GLU A 129 -19.56 -4.41 -0.51
C GLU A 129 -20.23 -3.98 0.79
N GLN A 130 -20.43 -2.67 0.94
CA GLN A 130 -21.06 -2.08 2.10
C GLN A 130 -22.32 -1.29 1.70
N ASN A 131 -23.38 -1.46 2.48
CA ASN A 131 -24.65 -0.76 2.24
C ASN A 131 -24.59 0.70 2.67
N VAL A 132 -23.75 1.04 3.65
CA VAL A 132 -23.60 2.39 4.23
C VAL A 132 -22.27 2.99 3.82
N LEU A 133 -22.31 4.18 3.23
CA LEU A 133 -21.15 4.97 2.84
C LEU A 133 -21.24 6.37 3.50
N PRO A 134 -20.12 6.95 3.92
CA PRO A 134 -18.76 6.39 3.90
C PRO A 134 -18.57 5.28 4.93
N VAL A 135 -17.73 4.28 4.59
CA VAL A 135 -17.44 3.12 5.44
C VAL A 135 -16.54 3.54 6.61
N ALA A 136 -16.96 3.26 7.84
CA ALA A 136 -16.15 3.47 9.03
C ALA A 136 -15.22 2.27 9.31
N GLU A 137 -14.15 2.48 10.10
CA GLU A 137 -13.18 1.42 10.43
C GLU A 137 -13.81 0.25 11.19
N ASN A 138 -14.88 0.50 11.94
CA ASN A 138 -15.63 -0.51 12.71
C ASN A 138 -16.78 -1.16 11.92
N ALA A 139 -16.94 -0.87 10.63
CA ALA A 139 -17.91 -1.54 9.78
C ALA A 139 -17.64 -3.05 9.69
N GLU A 140 -18.66 -3.81 9.36
CA GLU A 140 -18.55 -5.28 9.23
C GLU A 140 -17.54 -5.67 8.16
N LEU A 141 -16.74 -6.72 8.45
CA LEU A 141 -15.67 -7.18 7.58
C LEU A 141 -16.12 -8.43 6.84
N LEU A 142 -16.49 -8.27 5.56
CA LEU A 142 -17.05 -9.31 4.68
C LEU A 142 -16.28 -9.36 3.35
N PRO A 143 -15.01 -9.80 3.35
CA PRO A 143 -14.20 -9.81 2.14
C PRO A 143 -14.80 -10.70 1.06
N MET A 144 -14.88 -10.21 -0.18
CA MET A 144 -15.50 -10.90 -1.33
C MET A 144 -14.50 -11.72 -2.14
N ASN A 145 -13.20 -11.55 -1.89
CA ASN A 145 -12.12 -12.17 -2.65
C ASN A 145 -11.03 -12.71 -1.72
N ILE A 146 -10.18 -13.58 -2.24
CA ILE A 146 -9.15 -14.23 -1.46
C ILE A 146 -8.09 -13.27 -0.94
N TYR A 147 -7.79 -12.21 -1.67
CA TYR A 147 -6.86 -11.16 -1.24
C TYR A 147 -7.38 -10.44 0.01
N GLY A 148 -8.63 -9.96 -0.03
CA GLY A 148 -9.29 -9.31 1.12
C GLY A 148 -9.39 -10.25 2.32
N PHE A 149 -9.73 -11.53 2.10
CA PHE A 149 -9.79 -12.53 3.16
C PHE A 149 -8.44 -12.70 3.88
N TYR A 150 -7.33 -12.87 3.14
CA TYR A 150 -6.03 -13.03 3.79
C TYR A 150 -5.42 -11.74 4.31
N LYS A 151 -5.84 -10.57 3.81
CA LYS A 151 -5.53 -9.31 4.50
C LYS A 151 -6.23 -9.22 5.85
N LEU A 152 -7.50 -9.64 5.95
CA LEU A 152 -8.23 -9.70 7.21
C LEU A 152 -7.61 -10.69 8.19
N GLU A 153 -7.23 -11.89 7.73
CA GLU A 153 -6.51 -12.86 8.58
C GLU A 153 -5.16 -12.28 9.07
N GLY A 154 -4.44 -11.55 8.20
CA GLY A 154 -3.23 -10.82 8.59
C GLY A 154 -3.49 -9.79 9.70
N GLU A 155 -4.58 -9.00 9.63
CA GLU A 155 -4.97 -8.08 10.70
C GLU A 155 -5.19 -8.82 12.03
N ARG A 156 -5.87 -9.98 12.00
CA ARG A 156 -6.13 -10.80 13.20
C ARG A 156 -4.83 -11.30 13.82
N ILE A 157 -3.90 -11.81 13.00
CA ILE A 157 -2.58 -12.26 13.44
C ILE A 157 -1.83 -11.10 14.12
N ILE A 158 -1.72 -9.95 13.45
CA ILE A 158 -0.97 -8.81 13.99
C ILE A 158 -1.55 -8.35 15.34
N LYS A 159 -2.87 -8.17 15.42
CA LYS A 159 -3.56 -7.72 16.64
C LYS A 159 -3.41 -8.70 17.81
N SER A 160 -3.36 -10.01 17.53
CA SER A 160 -3.23 -11.02 18.57
C SER A 160 -1.80 -11.30 19.00
N THR A 161 -0.80 -10.95 18.16
CA THR A 161 0.60 -11.38 18.35
C THR A 161 1.50 -10.21 18.77
N VAL A 162 1.32 -9.04 18.16
CA VAL A 162 2.20 -7.87 18.39
C VAL A 162 1.50 -6.84 19.23
N LYS A 163 2.01 -6.56 20.43
CA LYS A 163 1.36 -5.67 21.40
C LYS A 163 1.18 -4.26 20.86
N ARG A 164 2.23 -3.66 20.28
CA ARG A 164 2.17 -2.32 19.67
C ARG A 164 2.05 -2.42 18.16
N ASN A 165 0.85 -2.15 17.65
CA ASN A 165 0.58 -2.33 16.24
C ASN A 165 -0.32 -1.23 15.66
N CYS A 166 -0.24 -1.03 14.36
CA CYS A 166 -1.20 -0.23 13.60
C CYS A 166 -1.55 -0.93 12.30
N ILE A 167 -2.83 -1.12 12.07
CA ILE A 167 -3.37 -1.64 10.82
C ILE A 167 -3.73 -0.45 9.94
N LEU A 168 -3.08 -0.31 8.80
CA LEU A 168 -3.40 0.72 7.82
C LEU A 168 -4.19 0.09 6.66
N ARG A 169 -5.49 0.36 6.60
CA ARG A 169 -6.36 -0.08 5.50
C ARG A 169 -6.25 0.89 4.34
N PHE A 170 -5.45 0.53 3.37
CA PHE A 170 -5.27 1.34 2.16
C PHE A 170 -6.47 1.20 1.22
N SER A 171 -6.82 2.30 0.57
CA SER A 171 -7.69 2.28 -0.60
C SER A 171 -6.86 2.08 -1.88
N ASN A 172 -7.31 2.55 -3.03
CA ASN A 172 -6.58 2.38 -4.29
C ASN A 172 -5.42 3.39 -4.37
N VAL A 173 -4.22 2.95 -3.93
CA VAL A 173 -3.02 3.80 -3.95
C VAL A 173 -2.46 3.91 -5.37
N TYR A 174 -2.05 5.12 -5.78
CA TYR A 174 -1.48 5.43 -7.10
C TYR A 174 -0.48 6.59 -7.02
N GLY A 175 0.31 6.86 -8.06
CA GLY A 175 0.93 8.18 -8.20
C GLY A 175 2.41 8.27 -8.52
N ASN A 176 3.14 7.16 -8.79
CA ASN A 176 4.49 7.21 -9.35
C ASN A 176 4.77 6.02 -10.28
N ASP A 177 5.99 5.93 -10.81
CA ASP A 177 6.43 4.94 -11.78
C ASP A 177 6.81 3.56 -11.18
N TYR A 178 6.87 3.46 -9.84
CA TYR A 178 7.07 2.18 -9.15
C TYR A 178 5.77 1.36 -9.03
N ASP A 179 4.63 1.96 -9.39
CA ASP A 179 3.35 1.25 -9.38
C ASP A 179 3.28 0.22 -10.51
N ILE A 180 2.46 -0.81 -10.30
CA ILE A 180 2.26 -1.88 -11.28
C ILE A 180 1.60 -1.29 -12.55
N PRO A 181 2.24 -1.39 -13.71
CA PRO A 181 1.77 -0.72 -14.93
C PRO A 181 0.36 -1.09 -15.39
N THR A 182 -0.14 -2.24 -14.94
CA THR A 182 -1.47 -2.77 -15.28
C THR A 182 -2.55 -2.43 -14.26
N ARG A 183 -2.26 -1.62 -13.23
CA ARG A 183 -3.30 -1.02 -12.37
C ARG A 183 -4.03 0.09 -13.11
N VAL A 184 -5.25 0.38 -12.69
CA VAL A 184 -6.18 1.25 -13.45
C VAL A 184 -5.57 2.61 -13.81
N ILE A 185 -5.06 3.38 -12.86
CA ILE A 185 -4.51 4.72 -13.15
C ILE A 185 -3.23 4.67 -13.98
N PRO A 186 -2.18 3.89 -13.61
CA PRO A 186 -1.00 3.71 -14.45
C PRO A 186 -1.31 3.26 -15.88
N ALA A 187 -2.19 2.27 -16.04
CA ALA A 187 -2.57 1.75 -17.34
C ALA A 187 -3.26 2.82 -18.20
N PHE A 188 -4.23 3.55 -17.63
CA PHE A 188 -4.98 4.57 -18.36
C PHE A 188 -4.08 5.74 -18.76
N VAL A 189 -3.22 6.22 -17.86
CA VAL A 189 -2.29 7.31 -18.15
C VAL A 189 -1.33 6.92 -19.29
N ARG A 190 -0.69 5.73 -19.21
CA ARG A 190 0.24 5.25 -20.25
C ARG A 190 -0.45 5.08 -21.61
N THR A 191 -1.65 4.47 -21.62
CA THR A 191 -2.42 4.26 -22.84
C THR A 191 -2.87 5.59 -23.45
N ALA A 192 -3.32 6.54 -22.63
CA ALA A 192 -3.71 7.86 -23.11
C ALA A 192 -2.53 8.65 -23.70
N MET A 193 -1.34 8.56 -23.09
CA MET A 193 -0.11 9.18 -23.60
C MET A 193 0.30 8.64 -24.99
N SER A 194 0.11 7.35 -25.22
CA SER A 194 0.42 6.72 -26.52
C SER A 194 -0.69 6.89 -27.57
N GLY A 195 -1.82 7.53 -27.24
CA GLY A 195 -2.97 7.65 -28.14
C GLY A 195 -3.71 6.33 -28.42
N GLY A 196 -3.54 5.34 -27.53
CA GLY A 196 -4.10 4.00 -27.68
C GLY A 196 -5.57 3.87 -27.29
N GLU A 197 -6.04 2.62 -27.08
CA GLU A 197 -7.40 2.30 -26.65
C GLU A 197 -7.41 1.87 -25.18
N ILE A 198 -8.04 2.67 -24.30
CA ILE A 198 -8.25 2.31 -22.90
C ILE A 198 -9.37 1.27 -22.80
N THR A 199 -9.07 0.13 -22.20
CA THR A 199 -10.08 -0.89 -21.88
C THR A 199 -10.62 -0.64 -20.49
N LEU A 200 -11.94 -0.40 -20.39
CA LEU A 200 -12.66 -0.09 -19.17
C LEU A 200 -13.53 -1.29 -18.77
N GLU A 201 -13.22 -1.94 -17.66
CA GLU A 201 -14.00 -3.05 -17.11
C GLU A 201 -15.16 -2.50 -16.25
N GLY A 202 -16.36 -2.39 -16.83
CA GLY A 202 -17.54 -1.77 -16.22
C GLY A 202 -17.54 -0.26 -16.34
N GLY A 203 -16.88 0.45 -15.40
CA GLY A 203 -16.73 1.92 -15.43
C GLY A 203 -17.63 2.68 -14.45
N SER A 204 -18.67 2.05 -13.91
CA SER A 204 -19.55 2.65 -12.91
C SER A 204 -19.01 2.53 -11.47
N GLN A 205 -17.91 1.82 -11.28
CA GLN A 205 -17.30 1.64 -9.96
C GLN A 205 -16.96 2.99 -9.34
N VAL A 206 -17.31 3.14 -8.05
CA VAL A 206 -16.99 4.31 -7.24
C VAL A 206 -15.92 3.94 -6.25
N ILE A 207 -14.77 4.58 -6.34
CA ILE A 207 -13.58 4.24 -5.58
C ILE A 207 -12.97 5.48 -4.95
N ASP A 208 -12.42 5.31 -3.76
CA ASP A 208 -11.63 6.31 -3.07
C ASP A 208 -10.15 6.11 -3.42
N PHE A 209 -9.58 7.02 -4.22
CA PHE A 209 -8.17 6.93 -4.64
C PHE A 209 -7.26 7.72 -3.71
N THR A 210 -6.14 7.13 -3.33
CA THR A 210 -5.17 7.75 -2.42
C THR A 210 -3.82 7.94 -3.13
N HIS A 211 -3.30 9.17 -3.12
CA HIS A 211 -1.99 9.42 -3.71
C HIS A 211 -0.87 8.79 -2.87
N ILE A 212 0.16 8.27 -3.53
CA ILE A 212 1.27 7.57 -2.86
C ILE A 212 1.98 8.42 -1.82
N ASN A 213 2.19 9.72 -2.06
CA ASN A 213 2.83 10.60 -1.09
C ASN A 213 2.00 10.74 0.18
N ASP A 214 0.67 10.80 0.06
CA ASP A 214 -0.24 10.87 1.19
C ASP A 214 -0.20 9.56 2.00
N THR A 215 -0.15 8.42 1.31
CA THR A 215 0.02 7.10 1.93
C THR A 215 1.34 7.01 2.71
N VAL A 216 2.43 7.46 2.11
CA VAL A 216 3.76 7.46 2.74
C VAL A 216 3.80 8.39 3.96
N GLN A 217 3.20 9.58 3.88
CA GLN A 217 3.11 10.49 5.03
C GLN A 217 2.29 9.90 6.17
N ALA A 218 1.19 9.18 5.87
CA ALA A 218 0.42 8.47 6.88
C ALA A 218 1.24 7.39 7.59
N ILE A 219 2.02 6.59 6.84
CA ILE A 219 2.92 5.57 7.39
C ILE A 219 3.97 6.23 8.30
N ILE A 220 4.64 7.30 7.83
CA ILE A 220 5.68 8.00 8.59
C ILE A 220 5.12 8.54 9.92
N LYS A 221 3.94 9.17 9.89
CA LYS A 221 3.29 9.66 11.11
C LYS A 221 2.91 8.53 12.06
N CYS A 222 2.39 7.41 11.52
CA CYS A 222 2.07 6.23 12.29
C CYS A 222 3.32 5.64 12.99
N MET A 223 4.47 5.57 12.28
CA MET A 223 5.76 5.17 12.87
C MET A 223 6.14 6.06 14.06
N GLN A 224 5.99 7.38 13.94
CA GLN A 224 6.29 8.34 15.00
C GLN A 224 5.37 8.18 16.21
N MET A 225 4.08 7.92 15.97
CA MET A 225 3.09 7.70 17.03
C MET A 225 3.35 6.41 17.82
N LEU A 226 3.66 5.30 17.11
CA LEU A 226 4.02 4.03 17.73
C LEU A 226 5.34 4.13 18.52
N ASP A 227 6.36 4.78 17.96
CA ASP A 227 7.65 4.94 18.64
C ASP A 227 7.53 5.79 19.91
N SER A 228 6.70 6.84 19.88
CA SER A 228 6.41 7.69 21.04
C SER A 228 5.36 7.10 22.00
N LYS A 229 4.88 5.88 21.76
CA LYS A 229 3.89 5.16 22.60
C LYS A 229 2.56 5.94 22.76
N ARG A 230 2.16 6.73 21.76
CA ARG A 230 0.89 7.49 21.82
C ARG A 230 -0.34 6.61 21.68
N PHE A 231 -0.21 5.46 21.03
CA PHE A 231 -1.20 4.40 21.02
C PHE A 231 -0.54 3.01 21.04
N GLU A 232 -1.27 1.99 21.47
CA GLU A 232 -0.78 0.61 21.50
C GLU A 232 -1.29 -0.19 20.31
N SER A 233 -2.57 -0.06 19.95
CA SER A 233 -3.18 -0.77 18.83
C SER A 233 -4.24 0.09 18.16
N GLU A 234 -4.07 0.35 16.86
CA GLU A 234 -4.97 1.16 16.08
C GLU A 234 -5.30 0.52 14.73
N THR A 235 -6.46 0.88 14.19
CA THR A 235 -6.85 0.55 12.81
C THR A 235 -7.32 1.82 12.14
N ILE A 236 -6.67 2.22 11.05
CA ILE A 236 -6.87 3.53 10.42
C ILE A 236 -7.06 3.34 8.91
N HIS A 237 -8.08 3.97 8.34
CA HIS A 237 -8.19 4.16 6.90
C HIS A 237 -7.13 5.15 6.41
N VAL A 238 -6.44 4.82 5.33
CA VAL A 238 -5.54 5.77 4.67
C VAL A 238 -6.14 6.16 3.32
N LEU A 239 -6.95 7.21 3.35
CA LEU A 239 -7.74 7.67 2.21
C LEU A 239 -8.29 9.10 2.43
N PRO A 240 -8.59 9.85 1.35
CA PRO A 240 -9.17 11.20 1.44
C PRO A 240 -10.67 11.25 1.79
N GLY A 241 -11.42 10.17 1.60
CA GLY A 241 -12.88 10.11 1.78
C GLY A 241 -13.64 10.71 0.59
N VAL A 242 -13.12 10.56 -0.62
CA VAL A 242 -13.69 11.17 -1.83
C VAL A 242 -14.14 10.09 -2.82
N ALA A 243 -15.41 10.16 -3.18
CA ALA A 243 -16.01 9.28 -4.18
C ALA A 243 -15.59 9.68 -5.60
N ASN A 244 -14.84 8.81 -6.30
CA ASN A 244 -14.48 9.01 -7.69
C ASN A 244 -14.98 7.82 -8.53
N LYS A 245 -15.62 8.08 -9.66
CA LYS A 245 -15.90 7.04 -10.64
C LYS A 245 -14.64 6.71 -11.43
N ILE A 246 -14.52 5.48 -11.89
CA ILE A 246 -13.42 5.11 -12.80
C ILE A 246 -13.46 5.99 -14.08
N THR A 247 -14.64 6.38 -14.53
CA THR A 247 -14.82 7.30 -15.67
C THR A 247 -14.25 8.70 -15.42
N ASP A 248 -14.18 9.18 -14.18
CA ASP A 248 -13.62 10.50 -13.86
C ASP A 248 -12.13 10.57 -14.28
N ILE A 249 -11.40 9.44 -14.23
CA ILE A 249 -10.02 9.36 -14.72
C ILE A 249 -9.97 9.64 -16.22
N ILE A 250 -10.92 9.08 -17.00
CA ILE A 250 -11.03 9.28 -18.44
C ILE A 250 -11.25 10.78 -18.76
N ASP A 251 -12.18 11.40 -18.03
CA ASP A 251 -12.53 12.81 -18.24
C ASP A 251 -11.35 13.72 -17.86
N ILE A 252 -10.67 13.46 -16.75
CA ILE A 252 -9.45 14.19 -16.36
C ILE A 252 -8.37 14.11 -17.45
N LEU A 253 -8.12 12.92 -18.01
CA LEU A 253 -7.10 12.75 -19.07
C LEU A 253 -7.48 13.50 -20.36
N ARG A 254 -8.77 13.51 -20.74
CA ARG A 254 -9.28 14.30 -21.89
C ARG A 254 -9.13 15.81 -21.66
N GLU A 255 -9.48 16.30 -20.49
CA GLU A 255 -9.32 17.69 -20.09
C GLU A 255 -7.85 18.14 -20.04
N MET A 256 -6.92 17.20 -19.80
CA MET A 256 -5.48 17.45 -19.95
C MET A 256 -4.97 17.45 -21.40
N GLY A 257 -5.90 17.31 -22.38
CA GLY A 257 -5.59 17.39 -23.81
C GLY A 257 -5.14 16.09 -24.46
N LEU A 258 -5.19 14.96 -23.74
CA LEU A 258 -4.81 13.66 -24.30
C LEU A 258 -5.92 13.10 -25.20
N ARG A 259 -5.53 12.47 -26.32
CA ARG A 259 -6.44 11.88 -27.31
C ARG A 259 -6.28 10.38 -27.32
N PHE A 260 -7.37 9.66 -27.04
CA PHE A 260 -7.40 8.19 -26.98
C PHE A 260 -8.84 7.69 -27.18
N SER A 261 -8.99 6.42 -27.56
CA SER A 261 -10.28 5.74 -27.60
C SER A 261 -10.56 4.98 -26.29
N VAL A 262 -11.83 4.64 -26.08
CA VAL A 262 -12.27 3.87 -24.90
C VAL A 262 -13.16 2.73 -25.34
N LYS A 263 -12.81 1.51 -24.94
CA LYS A 263 -13.63 0.31 -25.09
C LYS A 263 -14.16 -0.10 -23.72
N VAL A 264 -15.46 -0.32 -23.61
CA VAL A 264 -16.12 -0.74 -22.37
C VAL A 264 -16.44 -2.24 -22.44
N ASN A 265 -15.93 -2.99 -21.48
CA ASN A 265 -16.22 -4.41 -21.25
C ASN A 265 -17.21 -4.56 -20.06
N PRO A 266 -17.85 -5.72 -19.89
CA PRO A 266 -18.62 -6.04 -18.70
C PRO A 266 -17.76 -5.95 -17.41
N PRO A 267 -18.34 -5.59 -16.24
CA PRO A 267 -17.62 -5.56 -15.00
C PRO A 267 -17.22 -6.98 -14.53
N ARG A 268 -16.14 -7.07 -13.77
CA ARG A 268 -15.72 -8.34 -13.14
C ARG A 268 -16.56 -8.61 -11.89
N ASN A 269 -16.87 -9.87 -11.62
CA ASN A 269 -17.77 -10.29 -10.55
C ASN A 269 -17.14 -10.31 -9.13
N TYR A 270 -15.81 -10.22 -9.03
CA TYR A 270 -15.07 -10.20 -7.76
C TYR A 270 -14.59 -8.81 -7.35
N ASP A 271 -14.89 -7.79 -8.14
CA ASP A 271 -14.54 -6.41 -7.82
C ASP A 271 -15.61 -5.76 -6.95
N VAL A 272 -15.18 -5.12 -5.87
CA VAL A 272 -16.04 -4.22 -5.07
C VAL A 272 -16.47 -3.04 -5.93
N GLN A 273 -17.77 -2.84 -6.08
CA GLN A 273 -18.34 -1.84 -6.99
C GLN A 273 -18.35 -0.46 -6.37
N ARG A 274 -18.52 -0.35 -5.04
CA ARG A 274 -18.61 0.93 -4.36
C ARG A 274 -17.84 0.90 -3.04
N PHE A 275 -16.85 1.77 -2.93
CA PHE A 275 -16.13 1.99 -1.67
C PHE A 275 -15.72 3.45 -1.54
N VAL A 276 -16.15 4.08 -0.45
CA VAL A 276 -15.69 5.38 0.03
C VAL A 276 -15.51 5.26 1.54
N GLY A 277 -14.32 5.48 2.04
CA GLY A 277 -14.05 5.35 3.47
C GLY A 277 -14.30 6.66 4.22
N ASN A 278 -14.54 6.55 5.53
CA ASN A 278 -14.62 7.71 6.42
C ASN A 278 -13.19 8.14 6.82
N PRO A 279 -12.75 9.37 6.48
CA PRO A 279 -11.40 9.84 6.80
C PRO A 279 -11.28 10.47 8.21
N SER A 280 -12.34 10.51 9.02
CA SER A 280 -12.38 11.24 10.29
C SER A 280 -11.32 10.74 11.26
N HIS A 281 -11.23 9.42 11.44
CA HIS A 281 -10.25 8.81 12.35
C HIS A 281 -8.80 9.05 11.89
N LEU A 282 -8.53 9.00 10.59
CA LEU A 282 -7.23 9.38 10.03
C LEU A 282 -6.85 10.81 10.42
N ARG A 283 -7.79 11.76 10.22
CA ARG A 283 -7.57 13.20 10.48
C ARG A 283 -7.35 13.47 11.96
N GLU A 284 -8.12 12.84 12.84
CA GLU A 284 -8.00 12.97 14.28
C GLU A 284 -6.68 12.39 14.81
N THR A 285 -6.26 11.25 14.28
CA THR A 285 -5.11 10.50 14.79
C THR A 285 -3.79 10.97 14.18
N LEU A 286 -3.74 11.12 12.85
CA LEU A 286 -2.52 11.43 12.09
C LEU A 286 -2.50 12.85 11.51
N GLY A 287 -3.58 13.60 11.66
CA GLY A 287 -3.75 14.91 11.06
C GLY A 287 -4.09 14.84 9.57
N ASN A 288 -4.06 15.98 8.90
CA ASN A 288 -4.48 16.09 7.50
C ASN A 288 -3.38 15.63 6.55
N VAL A 289 -3.23 14.32 6.36
CA VAL A 289 -2.20 13.68 5.53
C VAL A 289 -2.70 13.23 4.15
N ALA A 290 -3.99 12.95 3.99
CA ALA A 290 -4.59 12.53 2.71
C ALA A 290 -5.29 13.73 2.05
N VAL A 291 -4.52 14.53 1.30
CA VAL A 291 -4.95 15.84 0.79
C VAL A 291 -4.84 15.99 -0.73
N THR A 292 -4.19 15.07 -1.41
CA THR A 292 -3.98 15.15 -2.85
C THR A 292 -5.24 14.70 -3.59
N ASP A 293 -5.90 15.62 -4.30
CA ASP A 293 -7.05 15.29 -5.15
C ASP A 293 -6.63 14.47 -6.38
N LEU A 294 -7.59 13.75 -6.98
CA LEU A 294 -7.35 12.83 -8.08
C LEU A 294 -6.72 13.52 -9.30
N ARG A 295 -7.20 14.71 -9.67
CA ARG A 295 -6.69 15.48 -10.81
C ARG A 295 -5.22 15.88 -10.62
N THR A 296 -4.90 16.42 -9.45
CA THR A 296 -3.52 16.80 -9.08
C THR A 296 -2.59 15.59 -9.08
N GLY A 297 -3.05 14.46 -8.54
CA GLY A 297 -2.27 13.24 -8.53
C GLY A 297 -2.01 12.66 -9.92
N ILE A 298 -3.04 12.64 -10.80
CA ILE A 298 -2.89 12.19 -12.20
C ILE A 298 -1.94 13.11 -12.97
N LYS A 299 -2.03 14.43 -12.77
CA LYS A 299 -1.11 15.39 -13.40
C LYS A 299 0.34 15.12 -13.02
N LYS A 300 0.62 14.90 -11.73
CA LYS A 300 1.98 14.56 -11.27
C LYS A 300 2.49 13.26 -11.89
N LEU A 301 1.63 12.23 -11.98
CA LEU A 301 2.00 10.96 -12.60
C LEU A 301 2.30 11.11 -14.09
N LEU A 302 1.50 11.91 -14.81
CA LEU A 302 1.73 12.23 -16.21
C LEU A 302 3.09 12.91 -16.43
N GLU A 303 3.43 13.89 -15.57
CA GLU A 303 4.73 14.58 -15.61
C GLU A 303 5.92 13.62 -15.36
N ILE A 304 5.77 12.65 -14.45
CA ILE A 304 6.78 11.61 -14.21
C ILE A 304 6.99 10.77 -15.47
N TYR A 305 5.92 10.27 -16.08
CA TYR A 305 6.01 9.44 -17.27
C TYR A 305 6.55 10.17 -18.50
N GLN A 306 6.27 11.47 -18.63
CA GLN A 306 6.82 12.30 -19.70
C GLN A 306 8.35 12.44 -19.58
N ARG A 307 8.87 12.63 -18.36
CA ARG A 307 10.33 12.70 -18.11
C ARG A 307 11.02 11.39 -18.43
N SER A 308 10.48 10.26 -17.93
CA SER A 308 11.05 8.91 -18.16
C SER A 308 11.00 8.45 -19.63
N SER A 309 10.23 9.14 -20.49
CA SER A 309 10.16 8.82 -21.92
C SER A 309 11.20 9.58 -22.77
N HIS A 310 11.96 10.50 -22.16
CA HIS A 310 12.98 11.33 -22.81
C HIS A 310 14.41 10.92 -22.42
N ASP A 311 14.53 10.05 -21.42
CA ASP A 311 15.78 9.39 -21.00
C ASP A 311 15.90 8.00 -21.63
#